data_013c744acc0e3bce26be67dc49740bca
#
_entry.id   013c744acc0e3bce26be67dc49740bca
#
_cell.length_a   1.000
_cell.length_b   1.000
_cell.length_c   1.000
_cell.angle_alpha   90.00
_cell.angle_beta   90.00
_cell.angle_gamma   90.00
#
_symmetry.space_group_name_H-M   'P 1'
#
loop_
_entity.id
_entity.type
_entity.pdbx_description
1 polymer ?
#
loop_
_entity_poly.entity_id
_entity_poly.type
_entity_poly.pdbx_seq_one_letter_code
_entity_poly.pdbx_strand_id
1 'polypeptide(L)'
;FDAGLAFVHFPEGHGGLGLSPKLQRVIARRIAEAGAPGQPMSIGHGMGAPTVVVHGTDEQRRRWLRPLFTGEEVWCQMFSEPGAGSDVASLGTRAVRDGDEWVVNGQKVWTTLAHMSRFGMLVARTDPDAPKHKGLTYFLMDMEQDEVEVRPLRQITGEAEFNELFIENAYVPDENVVGGEG
;
A
#
# COMPACT_ATOMS: atom_id res chain seq x y z
N PHE A 1 -6.39 -1.71 -17.64
CA PHE A 1 -7.37 -1.71 -16.55
C PHE A 1 -8.79 -1.83 -17.11
N ASP A 2 -9.24 -0.89 -17.90
CA ASP A 2 -10.65 -0.78 -18.38
C ASP A 2 -11.16 -1.98 -19.20
N ALA A 3 -10.25 -2.73 -19.82
CA ALA A 3 -10.56 -4.00 -20.50
C ALA A 3 -10.65 -5.22 -19.55
N GLY A 4 -10.51 -5.04 -18.25
CA GLY A 4 -10.55 -6.11 -17.25
C GLY A 4 -9.35 -7.06 -17.27
N LEU A 5 -8.22 -6.64 -17.88
CA LEU A 5 -7.02 -7.47 -18.04
C LEU A 5 -5.89 -7.12 -17.09
N ALA A 6 -6.11 -6.18 -16.16
CA ALA A 6 -5.11 -5.81 -15.16
C ALA A 6 -4.83 -7.00 -14.23
N PHE A 7 -5.85 -7.45 -13.51
CA PHE A 7 -5.88 -8.74 -12.82
C PHE A 7 -7.19 -9.45 -13.15
N VAL A 8 -7.15 -10.38 -14.08
CA VAL A 8 -8.33 -11.01 -14.69
C VAL A 8 -9.32 -11.62 -13.69
N HIS A 9 -8.86 -11.98 -12.50
CA HIS A 9 -9.69 -12.54 -11.42
C HIS A 9 -10.36 -11.49 -10.53
N PHE A 10 -9.99 -10.22 -10.66
CA PHE A 10 -10.70 -9.15 -9.97
C PHE A 10 -12.13 -9.00 -10.49
N PRO A 11 -13.04 -8.43 -9.71
CA PRO A 11 -14.40 -8.16 -10.15
C PRO A 11 -14.45 -7.30 -11.41
N GLU A 12 -15.51 -7.46 -12.21
CA GLU A 12 -15.80 -6.58 -13.34
C GLU A 12 -15.92 -5.13 -12.88
N GLY A 13 -15.40 -4.20 -13.69
CA GLY A 13 -15.33 -2.78 -13.34
C GLY A 13 -14.16 -2.38 -12.41
N HIS A 14 -13.47 -3.37 -11.83
CA HIS A 14 -12.34 -3.16 -10.92
C HIS A 14 -11.00 -3.69 -11.48
N GLY A 15 -10.86 -3.67 -12.80
CA GLY A 15 -9.64 -4.11 -13.50
C GLY A 15 -9.60 -5.60 -13.81
N GLY A 16 -10.68 -6.33 -13.56
CA GLY A 16 -10.84 -7.75 -13.82
C GLY A 16 -12.10 -8.11 -14.60
N LEU A 17 -12.29 -9.42 -14.83
CA LEU A 17 -13.42 -10.03 -15.52
C LEU A 17 -14.08 -11.14 -14.65
N GLY A 18 -13.70 -11.26 -13.36
CA GLY A 18 -14.19 -12.31 -12.47
C GLY A 18 -13.78 -13.73 -12.90
N LEU A 19 -12.76 -13.87 -13.74
CA LEU A 19 -12.34 -15.15 -14.32
C LEU A 19 -11.23 -15.83 -13.47
N SER A 20 -10.89 -17.07 -13.86
CA SER A 20 -9.84 -17.81 -13.14
C SER A 20 -8.49 -17.08 -13.16
N PRO A 21 -7.79 -16.95 -12.01
CA PRO A 21 -6.46 -16.32 -11.94
C PRO A 21 -5.42 -17.05 -12.80
N LYS A 22 -5.65 -18.31 -13.17
CA LYS A 22 -4.76 -19.06 -14.08
C LYS A 22 -4.63 -18.39 -15.45
N LEU A 23 -5.64 -17.66 -15.89
CA LEU A 23 -5.63 -16.93 -17.16
C LEU A 23 -4.66 -15.74 -17.16
N GLN A 24 -4.28 -15.22 -15.99
CA GLN A 24 -3.33 -14.12 -15.90
C GLN A 24 -1.98 -14.46 -16.58
N ARG A 25 -1.57 -15.71 -16.54
CA ARG A 25 -0.35 -16.16 -17.23
C ARG A 25 -0.44 -16.04 -18.75
N VAL A 26 -1.62 -16.26 -19.31
CA VAL A 26 -1.85 -16.11 -20.76
C VAL A 26 -1.76 -14.62 -21.13
N ILE A 27 -2.39 -13.76 -20.34
CA ILE A 27 -2.36 -12.30 -20.53
C ILE A 27 -0.92 -11.79 -20.43
N ALA A 28 -0.19 -12.15 -19.36
CA ALA A 28 1.20 -11.74 -19.18
C ALA A 28 2.10 -12.17 -20.34
N ARG A 29 1.92 -13.39 -20.85
CA ARG A 29 2.65 -13.86 -22.02
C ARG A 29 2.35 -13.02 -23.27
N ARG A 30 1.08 -12.71 -23.52
CA ARG A 30 0.68 -11.90 -24.67
C ARG A 30 1.21 -10.47 -24.60
N ILE A 31 1.22 -9.89 -23.41
CA ILE A 31 1.81 -8.57 -23.16
C ILE A 31 3.32 -8.59 -23.45
N ALA A 32 4.03 -9.63 -22.99
CA ALA A 32 5.45 -9.78 -23.25
C ALA A 32 5.76 -10.02 -24.75
N GLU A 33 4.97 -10.88 -25.45
CA GLU A 33 5.07 -11.12 -26.90
C GLU A 33 4.83 -9.82 -27.71
N ALA A 34 4.01 -8.91 -27.21
CA ALA A 34 3.76 -7.61 -27.81
C ALA A 34 4.89 -6.57 -27.53
N GLY A 35 5.92 -6.94 -26.78
CA GLY A 35 7.02 -6.05 -26.42
C GLY A 35 6.63 -4.90 -25.49
N ALA A 36 5.54 -5.05 -24.73
CA ALA A 36 5.14 -4.03 -23.76
C ALA A 36 6.20 -3.89 -22.65
N PRO A 37 6.44 -2.66 -22.16
CA PRO A 37 7.38 -2.45 -21.04
C PRO A 37 6.90 -3.21 -19.79
N GLY A 38 7.87 -3.69 -18.99
CA GLY A 38 7.57 -4.28 -17.69
C GLY A 38 6.90 -3.27 -16.76
N GLN A 39 6.13 -3.78 -15.79
CA GLN A 39 5.51 -2.93 -14.78
C GLN A 39 6.47 -2.77 -13.59
N PRO A 40 7.08 -1.60 -13.37
CA PRO A 40 8.00 -1.37 -12.25
C PRO A 40 7.29 -1.30 -10.89
N MET A 41 5.96 -1.20 -10.87
CA MET A 41 5.14 -0.89 -9.70
C MET A 41 4.54 -2.14 -9.02
N SER A 42 5.34 -3.19 -8.89
CA SER A 42 4.87 -4.50 -8.42
C SER A 42 4.30 -4.52 -7.00
N ILE A 43 4.75 -3.62 -6.11
CA ILE A 43 4.31 -3.58 -4.70
C ILE A 43 2.84 -3.17 -4.62
N GLY A 44 2.47 -2.04 -5.19
CA GLY A 44 1.08 -1.56 -5.20
C GLY A 44 0.15 -2.55 -5.90
N HIS A 45 0.55 -3.06 -7.07
CA HIS A 45 -0.25 -4.03 -7.84
C HIS A 45 -0.38 -5.39 -7.13
N GLY A 46 0.73 -5.92 -6.56
CA GLY A 46 0.76 -7.26 -5.98
C GLY A 46 0.22 -7.34 -4.55
N MET A 47 0.22 -6.24 -3.82
CA MET A 47 -0.18 -6.18 -2.41
C MET A 47 -1.33 -5.21 -2.17
N GLY A 48 -1.21 -3.96 -2.60
CA GLY A 48 -2.22 -2.92 -2.36
C GLY A 48 -3.54 -3.21 -3.07
N ALA A 49 -3.49 -3.47 -4.37
CA ALA A 49 -4.70 -3.73 -5.15
C ALA A 49 -5.52 -4.94 -4.63
N PRO A 50 -4.92 -6.11 -4.36
CA PRO A 50 -5.66 -7.22 -3.76
C PRO A 50 -6.27 -6.90 -2.40
N THR A 51 -5.55 -6.14 -1.55
CA THR A 51 -6.06 -5.71 -0.24
C THR A 51 -7.29 -4.83 -0.39
N VAL A 52 -7.24 -3.83 -1.28
CA VAL A 52 -8.38 -2.94 -1.54
C VAL A 52 -9.56 -3.71 -2.16
N VAL A 53 -9.30 -4.66 -3.06
CA VAL A 53 -10.37 -5.49 -3.67
C VAL A 53 -11.08 -6.34 -2.62
N VAL A 54 -10.34 -6.94 -1.68
CA VAL A 54 -10.91 -7.86 -0.68
C VAL A 54 -11.55 -7.12 0.49
N HIS A 55 -10.89 -6.06 0.98
CA HIS A 55 -11.25 -5.42 2.24
C HIS A 55 -11.79 -3.99 2.08
N GLY A 56 -11.59 -3.37 0.92
CA GLY A 56 -12.06 -2.00 0.67
C GLY A 56 -13.57 -1.92 0.38
N THR A 57 -14.10 -0.73 0.56
CA THR A 57 -15.47 -0.38 0.13
C THR A 57 -15.55 -0.23 -1.41
N ASP A 58 -16.75 -0.14 -1.96
CA ASP A 58 -16.91 0.10 -3.40
C ASP A 58 -16.39 1.49 -3.80
N GLU A 59 -16.50 2.50 -2.92
CA GLU A 59 -15.91 3.83 -3.09
C GLU A 59 -14.39 3.74 -3.17
N GLN A 60 -13.77 3.03 -2.24
CA GLN A 60 -12.32 2.81 -2.20
C GLN A 60 -11.82 2.06 -3.45
N ARG A 61 -12.52 1.01 -3.89
CA ARG A 61 -12.17 0.30 -5.13
C ARG A 61 -12.22 1.21 -6.35
N ARG A 62 -13.25 2.05 -6.48
CA ARG A 62 -13.39 3.03 -7.58
C ARG A 62 -12.31 4.11 -7.53
N ARG A 63 -11.98 4.60 -6.32
CA ARG A 63 -10.98 5.66 -6.14
C ARG A 63 -9.56 5.17 -6.42
N TRP A 64 -9.20 3.99 -5.92
CA TRP A 64 -7.81 3.60 -5.79
C TRP A 64 -7.27 2.70 -6.90
N LEU A 65 -8.10 1.78 -7.43
CA LEU A 65 -7.57 0.73 -8.30
C LEU A 65 -7.12 1.24 -9.66
N ARG A 66 -7.90 2.11 -10.30
CA ARG A 66 -7.54 2.58 -11.64
C ARG A 66 -6.25 3.40 -11.65
N PRO A 67 -6.09 4.46 -10.86
CA PRO A 67 -4.84 5.25 -10.83
C PRO A 67 -3.62 4.40 -10.47
N LEU A 68 -3.77 3.43 -9.58
CA LEU A 68 -2.71 2.49 -9.23
C LEU A 68 -2.27 1.66 -10.44
N PHE A 69 -3.21 1.05 -11.17
CA PHE A 69 -2.89 0.19 -12.31
C PHE A 69 -2.42 0.94 -13.56
N THR A 70 -2.82 2.19 -13.74
CA THR A 70 -2.39 3.04 -14.84
C THR A 70 -1.05 3.74 -14.57
N GLY A 71 -0.53 3.64 -13.33
CA GLY A 71 0.71 4.27 -12.91
C GLY A 71 0.59 5.77 -12.63
N GLU A 72 -0.63 6.30 -12.56
CA GLU A 72 -0.89 7.68 -12.11
C GLU A 72 -0.53 7.86 -10.65
N GLU A 73 -0.68 6.80 -9.84
CA GLU A 73 -0.32 6.76 -8.42
C GLU A 73 0.60 5.56 -8.14
N VAL A 74 1.74 5.82 -7.56
CA VAL A 74 2.69 4.80 -7.09
C VAL A 74 2.50 4.58 -5.61
N TRP A 75 2.54 3.31 -5.18
CA TRP A 75 2.36 2.95 -3.78
C TRP A 75 3.57 2.22 -3.21
N CYS A 76 3.92 2.52 -1.95
CA CYS A 76 4.92 1.81 -1.17
C CYS A 76 4.32 1.06 0.01
N GLN A 77 5.08 0.13 0.59
CA GLN A 77 4.68 -0.66 1.75
C GLN A 77 5.36 -0.16 3.02
N MET A 78 4.58 0.33 3.98
CA MET A 78 5.03 0.90 5.25
C MET A 78 4.70 -0.02 6.42
N PHE A 79 5.34 -1.20 6.47
CA PHE A 79 5.08 -2.21 7.52
C PHE A 79 6.23 -2.30 8.50
N SER A 80 7.45 -2.57 8.02
CA SER A 80 8.63 -2.81 8.85
C SER A 80 9.07 -1.58 9.62
N GLU A 81 9.57 -1.80 10.83
CA GLU A 81 10.16 -0.79 11.70
C GLU A 81 11.55 -1.27 12.18
N PRO A 82 12.41 -0.41 12.73
CA PRO A 82 13.69 -0.85 13.27
C PRO A 82 13.57 -1.99 14.29
N GLY A 83 12.48 -2.01 15.07
CA GLY A 83 12.18 -3.04 16.07
C GLY A 83 11.19 -4.12 15.63
N ALA A 84 10.63 -4.05 14.43
CA ALA A 84 9.56 -4.95 13.97
C ALA A 84 9.68 -5.27 12.48
N GLY A 85 10.24 -6.43 12.17
CA GLY A 85 10.38 -6.96 10.81
C GLY A 85 9.44 -8.14 10.57
N SER A 86 9.97 -9.38 10.65
CA SER A 86 9.14 -10.59 10.50
C SER A 86 8.00 -10.68 11.51
N ASP A 87 8.19 -10.15 12.70
CA ASP A 87 7.16 -9.96 13.71
C ASP A 87 6.52 -8.57 13.56
N VAL A 88 5.79 -8.35 12.47
CA VAL A 88 5.15 -7.08 12.17
C VAL A 88 4.14 -6.65 13.24
N ALA A 89 3.53 -7.59 13.93
CA ALA A 89 2.59 -7.30 15.01
C ALA A 89 3.22 -6.63 16.25
N SER A 90 4.56 -6.59 16.32
CA SER A 90 5.32 -5.84 17.34
C SER A 90 5.54 -4.37 16.99
N LEU A 91 4.98 -3.88 15.89
CA LEU A 91 5.15 -2.50 15.45
C LEU A 91 4.73 -1.49 16.53
N GLY A 92 5.47 -0.37 16.58
CA GLY A 92 5.29 0.71 17.53
C GLY A 92 4.65 1.97 16.95
N THR A 93 4.56 2.09 15.60
CA THR A 93 3.83 3.19 14.95
C THR A 93 2.40 3.22 15.43
N ARG A 94 1.93 4.39 15.88
CA ARG A 94 0.59 4.59 16.44
C ARG A 94 -0.25 5.48 15.54
N ALA A 95 -1.53 5.19 15.48
CA ALA A 95 -2.55 6.06 14.91
C ALA A 95 -3.61 6.32 15.98
N VAL A 96 -3.88 7.59 16.26
CA VAL A 96 -4.86 8.03 17.25
C VAL A 96 -5.94 8.81 16.52
N ARG A 97 -7.20 8.46 16.78
CA ARG A 97 -8.34 9.12 16.15
C ARG A 97 -8.47 10.56 16.64
N ASP A 98 -8.64 11.49 15.72
CA ASP A 98 -8.94 12.89 15.96
C ASP A 98 -10.10 13.35 15.05
N GLY A 99 -11.31 13.27 15.53
CA GLY A 99 -12.52 13.52 14.73
C GLY A 99 -12.68 12.51 13.59
N ASP A 100 -12.68 13.01 12.36
CA ASP A 100 -12.83 12.23 11.13
C ASP A 100 -11.47 11.83 10.51
N GLU A 101 -10.39 12.00 11.27
CA GLU A 101 -9.02 11.73 10.84
C GLU A 101 -8.25 10.93 11.88
N TRP A 102 -7.09 10.44 11.49
CA TRP A 102 -6.13 9.74 12.32
C TRP A 102 -4.81 10.49 12.34
N VAL A 103 -4.29 10.77 13.51
CA VAL A 103 -2.94 11.34 13.71
C VAL A 103 -1.96 10.20 13.88
N VAL A 104 -0.99 10.12 12.97
CA VAL A 104 -0.02 9.03 12.91
C VAL A 104 1.35 9.51 13.37
N ASN A 105 1.98 8.72 14.24
CA ASN A 105 3.36 8.93 14.70
C ASN A 105 4.13 7.63 14.71
N GLY A 106 5.34 7.63 14.16
CA GLY A 106 6.20 6.45 14.14
C GLY A 106 7.36 6.53 13.16
N GLN A 107 8.02 5.39 12.99
CA GLN A 107 9.16 5.24 12.10
C GLN A 107 9.00 3.94 11.31
N LYS A 108 9.18 4.02 9.99
CA LYS A 108 9.19 2.86 9.10
C LYS A 108 10.55 2.73 8.43
N VAL A 109 10.94 1.51 8.11
CA VAL A 109 12.24 1.22 7.48
C VAL A 109 12.11 0.16 6.39
N TRP A 110 13.07 0.10 5.49
CA TRP A 110 13.10 -0.82 4.34
C TRP A 110 11.93 -0.62 3.38
N THR A 111 11.41 0.59 3.30
CA THR A 111 10.29 0.93 2.43
C THR A 111 10.79 1.16 1.01
N THR A 112 10.50 0.21 0.13
CA THR A 112 10.91 0.27 -1.28
C THR A 112 10.17 1.39 -2.00
N LEU A 113 10.92 2.23 -2.73
CA LEU A 113 10.41 3.31 -3.58
C LEU A 113 9.56 4.39 -2.87
N ALA A 114 9.67 4.54 -1.55
CA ALA A 114 8.90 5.55 -0.81
C ALA A 114 9.13 6.97 -1.34
N HIS A 115 10.36 7.29 -1.78
CA HIS A 115 10.75 8.59 -2.32
C HIS A 115 10.05 9.00 -3.63
N MET A 116 9.32 8.08 -4.25
CA MET A 116 8.54 8.35 -5.47
C MET A 116 7.08 7.88 -5.34
N SER A 117 6.68 7.45 -4.15
CA SER A 117 5.33 6.94 -3.90
C SER A 117 4.40 8.06 -3.49
N ARG A 118 3.22 8.08 -4.11
CA ARG A 118 2.13 9.00 -3.76
C ARG A 118 1.37 8.55 -2.52
N PHE A 119 1.23 7.21 -2.34
CA PHE A 119 0.55 6.62 -1.20
C PHE A 119 1.37 5.53 -0.54
N GLY A 120 1.26 5.45 0.79
CA GLY A 120 1.83 4.41 1.62
C GLY A 120 0.76 3.45 2.16
N MET A 121 0.98 2.15 1.96
CA MET A 121 0.21 1.09 2.63
C MET A 121 0.73 0.99 4.06
N LEU A 122 0.11 1.71 4.98
CA LEU A 122 0.55 1.81 6.36
C LEU A 122 -0.20 0.81 7.25
N VAL A 123 0.53 0.08 8.09
CA VAL A 123 -0.03 -0.61 9.26
C VAL A 123 0.43 0.12 10.52
N ALA A 124 -0.53 0.52 11.34
CA ALA A 124 -0.29 1.21 12.60
C ALA A 124 -1.17 0.62 13.72
N ARG A 125 -0.75 0.85 14.96
CA ARG A 125 -1.48 0.43 16.16
C ARG A 125 -2.50 1.50 16.53
N THR A 126 -3.76 1.11 16.48
CA THR A 126 -4.91 1.96 16.87
C THR A 126 -5.41 1.64 18.27
N ASP A 127 -5.25 0.40 18.74
CA ASP A 127 -5.56 -0.01 20.12
C ASP A 127 -4.32 -0.62 20.78
N PRO A 128 -3.66 0.12 21.71
CA PRO A 128 -2.48 -0.38 22.43
C PRO A 128 -2.80 -1.42 23.49
N ASP A 129 -4.05 -1.51 23.95
CA ASP A 129 -4.48 -2.43 25.01
C ASP A 129 -4.99 -3.77 24.45
N ALA A 130 -5.21 -3.83 23.14
CA ALA A 130 -5.61 -5.06 22.47
C ALA A 130 -4.47 -6.11 22.45
N PRO A 131 -4.81 -7.41 22.37
CA PRO A 131 -3.82 -8.46 22.16
C PRO A 131 -2.94 -8.19 20.93
N LYS A 132 -1.68 -8.60 20.96
CA LYS A 132 -0.62 -8.28 20.01
C LYS A 132 -1.03 -8.24 18.53
N HIS A 133 -1.81 -9.23 18.07
CA HIS A 133 -2.25 -9.35 16.68
C HIS A 133 -3.60 -8.67 16.38
N LYS A 134 -4.15 -7.95 17.36
CA LYS A 134 -5.35 -7.14 17.24
C LYS A 134 -5.02 -5.68 17.52
N GLY A 135 -5.94 -4.78 17.26
CA GLY A 135 -5.69 -3.34 17.43
C GLY A 135 -4.68 -2.78 16.44
N LEU A 136 -4.54 -3.42 15.28
CA LEU A 136 -3.75 -2.96 14.15
C LEU A 136 -4.70 -2.60 13.01
N THR A 137 -4.53 -1.42 12.46
CA THR A 137 -5.36 -0.92 11.36
C THR A 137 -4.51 -0.66 10.13
N TYR A 138 -5.08 -0.94 8.97
CA TYR A 138 -4.45 -0.69 7.68
C TYR A 138 -4.99 0.59 7.06
N PHE A 139 -4.09 1.46 6.65
CA PHE A 139 -4.38 2.77 6.08
C PHE A 139 -3.75 2.94 4.69
N LEU A 140 -4.38 3.75 3.86
CA LEU A 140 -3.75 4.34 2.68
C LEU A 140 -3.37 5.79 3.02
N MET A 141 -2.10 6.00 3.36
CA MET A 141 -1.58 7.30 3.80
C MET A 141 -1.03 8.08 2.62
N ASP A 142 -1.43 9.34 2.49
CA ASP A 142 -0.81 10.28 1.57
C ASP A 142 0.65 10.54 1.98
N MET A 143 1.59 10.38 1.05
CA MET A 143 3.02 10.57 1.30
C MET A 143 3.48 12.02 1.07
N GLU A 144 2.65 12.85 0.42
CA GLU A 144 2.94 14.25 0.16
C GLU A 144 2.45 15.15 1.30
N GLN A 145 2.93 14.88 2.51
CA GLN A 145 2.70 15.65 3.72
C GLN A 145 4.05 16.10 4.29
N ASP A 146 4.13 17.31 4.82
CA ASP A 146 5.35 17.84 5.45
C ASP A 146 5.74 17.02 6.71
N GLU A 147 4.77 16.33 7.30
CA GLU A 147 4.86 15.46 8.47
C GLU A 147 5.48 14.08 8.16
N VAL A 148 5.77 13.80 6.88
CA VAL A 148 6.37 12.53 6.43
C VAL A 148 7.74 12.79 5.81
N GLU A 149 8.78 12.58 6.59
CA GLU A 149 10.15 12.68 6.10
C GLU A 149 10.62 11.34 5.52
N VAL A 150 11.04 11.33 4.25
CA VAL A 150 11.56 10.15 3.56
C VAL A 150 13.06 10.27 3.40
N ARG A 151 13.82 9.32 3.97
CA ARG A 151 15.30 9.27 3.88
C ARG A 151 15.75 8.03 3.11
N PRO A 152 16.35 8.18 1.91
CA PRO A 152 16.90 7.04 1.17
C PRO A 152 18.02 6.33 1.94
N LEU A 153 17.98 4.99 1.95
CA LEU A 153 18.99 4.13 2.54
C LEU A 153 19.94 3.62 1.46
N ARG A 154 21.20 4.05 1.51
CA ARG A 154 22.20 3.59 0.56
C ARG A 154 22.60 2.15 0.85
N GLN A 155 22.37 1.27 -0.12
CA GLN A 155 22.70 -0.14 -0.08
C GLN A 155 24.19 -0.39 -0.39
N ILE A 156 24.67 -1.59 -0.10
CA ILE A 156 26.05 -2.03 -0.44
C ILE A 156 26.30 -2.00 -1.94
N THR A 157 25.27 -2.13 -2.76
CA THR A 157 25.31 -1.99 -4.23
C THR A 157 25.56 -0.57 -4.70
N GLY A 158 25.38 0.42 -3.81
CA GLY A 158 25.42 1.85 -4.12
C GLY A 158 24.08 2.45 -4.49
N GLU A 159 23.06 1.64 -4.72
CA GLU A 159 21.68 2.05 -4.96
C GLU A 159 20.97 2.49 -3.67
N ALA A 160 19.83 3.17 -3.80
CA ALA A 160 19.02 3.65 -2.68
C ALA A 160 17.52 3.45 -2.95
N GLU A 161 17.12 2.21 -3.23
CA GLU A 161 15.72 1.84 -3.47
C GLU A 161 14.90 1.80 -2.19
N PHE A 162 15.53 1.43 -1.07
CA PHE A 162 14.91 1.40 0.24
C PHE A 162 14.99 2.75 0.93
N ASN A 163 13.99 3.02 1.74
CA ASN A 163 13.90 4.27 2.49
C ASN A 163 13.54 3.98 3.95
N GLU A 164 13.98 4.89 4.80
CA GLU A 164 13.50 5.09 6.15
C GLU A 164 12.51 6.25 6.15
N LEU A 165 11.44 6.14 6.93
CA LEU A 165 10.42 7.17 7.03
C LEU A 165 10.25 7.58 8.49
N PHE A 166 10.24 8.88 8.73
CA PHE A 166 9.85 9.47 10.01
C PHE A 166 8.50 10.15 9.82
N ILE A 167 7.55 9.80 10.69
CA ILE A 167 6.16 10.24 10.63
C ILE A 167 5.89 10.97 11.94
N GLU A 168 5.65 12.27 11.86
CA GLU A 168 5.44 13.14 13.02
C GLU A 168 4.13 13.91 12.86
N ASN A 169 3.05 13.40 13.48
CA ASN A 169 1.71 13.97 13.41
C ASN A 169 1.12 14.02 11.98
N ALA A 170 1.43 13.05 11.14
CA ALA A 170 0.82 12.94 9.83
C ALA A 170 -0.67 12.56 9.93
N TYR A 171 -1.46 13.05 9.00
CA TYR A 171 -2.91 12.84 9.00
C TYR A 171 -3.32 11.78 7.97
N VAL A 172 -4.29 10.96 8.38
CA VAL A 172 -4.94 10.01 7.47
C VAL A 172 -6.45 10.14 7.64
N PRO A 173 -7.21 10.51 6.60
CA PRO A 173 -8.67 10.56 6.65
C PRO A 173 -9.26 9.19 6.98
N ASP A 174 -10.39 9.19 7.70
CA ASP A 174 -11.07 7.94 8.09
C ASP A 174 -11.51 7.12 6.87
N GLU A 175 -11.84 7.78 5.76
CA GLU A 175 -12.18 7.13 4.49
C GLU A 175 -11.02 6.32 3.87
N ASN A 176 -9.79 6.55 4.32
CA ASN A 176 -8.59 5.83 3.88
C ASN A 176 -8.26 4.61 4.75
N VAL A 177 -9.09 4.30 5.74
CA VAL A 177 -9.01 3.03 6.50
C VAL A 177 -9.54 1.90 5.62
N VAL A 178 -8.76 0.85 5.42
CA VAL A 178 -9.16 -0.31 4.60
C VAL A 178 -9.38 -1.52 5.50
N GLY A 179 -10.56 -2.09 5.44
CA GLY A 179 -10.93 -3.30 6.19
C GLY A 179 -11.50 -3.05 7.59
N GLY A 180 -11.58 -1.79 8.01
CA GLY A 180 -12.09 -1.41 9.34
C GLY A 180 -10.99 -1.22 10.38
N GLU A 181 -11.37 -0.76 11.56
CA GLU A 181 -10.50 -0.53 12.70
C GLU A 181 -10.27 -1.81 13.51
N GLY A 182 -9.02 -2.12 13.84
CA GLY A 182 -8.62 -3.16 14.82
C GLY A 182 -8.38 -4.55 14.26
#